data_542a11a97c016f173ceb63d8f42518dd
#
_entry.id   542a11a97c016f173ceb63d8f42518dd
#
_cell.length_a   1.000
_cell.length_b   1.000
_cell.length_c   1.000
_cell.angle_alpha   90.00
_cell.angle_beta   90.00
_cell.angle_gamma   90.00
#
_symmetry.space_group_name_H-M   'P 1'
#
loop_
_entity.id
_entity.type
_entity.pdbx_description
1 polymer ?
#
loop_
_entity_poly.entity_id
_entity_poly.type
_entity_poly.pdbx_seq_one_letter_code
_entity_poly.pdbx_strand_id
1 'polypeptide(L)'
;HTAYRRQRQMCIRDSMNTKDAIEYKKHTIFGYSSVQDEDWIPDIAKEIILLHHERIDGKGYPFSHKGDKLKMEVKLVSLCDDFDSLISGVGNPKLKIYEAIEYIKANQGLKYDATIAEKLLETVAVYPVGIKVITSEGETGIVVRQNKKFTDRPVIKMLKHSDGSLYEDEVEKDLMEYLTLFIVDTE
;
A
#
# COMPACT_ATOMS: atom_id res chain seq x y z
N HIS A 1 -12.85 -13.88 -13.14
CA HIS A 1 -12.73 -12.42 -13.01
C HIS A 1 -11.37 -11.96 -12.46
N THR A 2 -10.68 -12.76 -11.66
CA THR A 2 -9.36 -12.41 -11.05
C THR A 2 -8.19 -12.46 -12.04
N ALA A 3 -8.21 -13.35 -13.03
CA ALA A 3 -7.14 -13.48 -14.03
C ALA A 3 -7.09 -12.27 -14.99
N TYR A 4 -8.24 -11.70 -15.34
CA TYR A 4 -8.33 -10.53 -16.22
C TYR A 4 -7.84 -9.22 -15.58
N ARG A 5 -7.98 -9.09 -14.24
CA ARG A 5 -7.40 -7.96 -13.49
C ARG A 5 -5.87 -8.05 -13.39
N ARG A 6 -5.30 -9.25 -13.23
CA ARG A 6 -3.83 -9.43 -13.20
C ARG A 6 -3.17 -9.07 -14.54
N GLN A 7 -3.83 -9.33 -15.65
CA GLN A 7 -3.32 -8.98 -16.98
C GLN A 7 -3.32 -7.47 -17.25
N ARG A 8 -4.30 -6.72 -16.70
CA ARG A 8 -4.31 -5.25 -16.78
C ARG A 8 -3.20 -4.59 -15.97
N GLN A 9 -2.81 -5.17 -14.83
CA GLN A 9 -1.70 -4.67 -14.01
C GLN A 9 -0.33 -4.86 -14.68
N MET A 10 -0.19 -5.83 -15.57
CA MET A 10 1.03 -6.00 -16.39
C MET A 10 1.15 -4.97 -17.53
N CYS A 11 0.03 -4.51 -18.08
CA CYS A 11 0.02 -3.67 -19.29
C CYS A 11 0.46 -2.21 -19.08
N ILE A 12 0.47 -1.65 -17.86
CA ILE A 12 0.83 -0.23 -17.65
C ILE A 12 2.34 -0.06 -17.48
N ARG A 13 3.03 -1.08 -16.99
CA ARG A 13 4.50 -1.13 -17.04
C ARG A 13 5.03 -1.16 -18.49
N ASP A 14 4.22 -1.67 -19.43
CA ASP A 14 4.55 -1.75 -20.85
C ASP A 14 4.26 -0.44 -21.61
N SER A 15 3.60 0.56 -21.00
CA SER A 15 3.29 1.84 -21.65
C SER A 15 4.38 2.91 -21.49
N MET A 16 5.30 2.77 -20.54
CA MET A 16 6.51 3.58 -20.52
C MET A 16 7.47 3.06 -21.61
N ASN A 17 7.81 3.92 -22.55
CA ASN A 17 8.90 3.67 -23.50
C ASN A 17 10.13 3.17 -22.70
N THR A 18 10.79 2.12 -23.18
CA THR A 18 11.96 1.52 -22.50
C THR A 18 13.04 2.53 -22.16
N LYS A 19 13.16 3.61 -22.93
CA LYS A 19 14.09 4.73 -22.65
C LYS A 19 13.65 5.52 -21.42
N ASP A 20 12.37 5.83 -21.29
CA ASP A 20 11.85 6.61 -20.16
C ASP A 20 11.93 5.81 -18.85
N ALA A 21 11.70 4.49 -18.89
CA ALA A 21 11.87 3.62 -17.75
C ALA A 21 13.33 3.52 -17.27
N ILE A 22 14.30 3.51 -18.20
CA ILE A 22 15.71 3.52 -17.86
C ILE A 22 16.11 4.88 -17.27
N GLU A 23 15.62 5.97 -17.84
CA GLU A 23 15.88 7.32 -17.36
C GLU A 23 15.30 7.54 -15.97
N TYR A 24 14.05 7.10 -15.75
CA TYR A 24 13.42 7.12 -14.43
C TYR A 24 14.28 6.42 -13.36
N LYS A 25 14.82 5.25 -13.64
CA LYS A 25 15.65 4.49 -12.68
C LYS A 25 16.94 5.22 -12.26
N LYS A 26 17.42 6.17 -13.05
CA LYS A 26 18.64 6.92 -12.74
C LYS A 26 18.45 7.93 -11.61
N HIS A 27 17.21 8.26 -11.20
CA HIS A 27 16.97 9.26 -10.14
C HIS A 27 17.63 8.87 -8.81
N THR A 28 17.76 7.58 -8.51
CA THR A 28 18.43 7.09 -7.30
C THR A 28 19.93 7.43 -7.32
N ILE A 29 20.57 7.22 -8.48
CA ILE A 29 22.00 7.51 -8.67
C ILE A 29 22.22 9.03 -8.68
N PHE A 30 21.40 9.79 -9.40
CA PHE A 30 21.50 11.25 -9.43
C PHE A 30 21.22 11.87 -8.06
N GLY A 31 20.21 11.39 -7.34
CA GLY A 31 19.94 11.82 -5.98
C GLY A 31 21.12 11.57 -5.03
N TYR A 32 21.69 10.37 -5.09
CA TYR A 32 22.89 10.04 -4.31
C TYR A 32 24.07 10.93 -4.67
N SER A 33 24.37 11.12 -5.97
CA SER A 33 25.47 11.95 -6.44
C SER A 33 25.34 13.42 -6.02
N SER A 34 24.10 13.90 -5.81
CA SER A 34 23.85 15.26 -5.34
C SER A 34 24.14 15.47 -3.86
N VAL A 35 24.21 14.39 -3.07
CA VAL A 35 24.36 14.47 -1.60
C VAL A 35 25.55 13.70 -1.05
N GLN A 36 26.27 12.95 -1.88
CA GLN A 36 27.36 12.08 -1.44
C GLN A 36 28.48 12.80 -0.69
N ASP A 37 28.81 14.04 -1.10
CA ASP A 37 29.88 14.86 -0.53
C ASP A 37 29.39 15.79 0.60
N GLU A 38 28.12 15.69 1.00
CA GLU A 38 27.50 16.51 2.05
C GLU A 38 27.71 15.87 3.43
N ASP A 39 28.63 16.41 4.23
CA ASP A 39 28.99 15.86 5.55
C ASP A 39 27.85 15.91 6.59
N TRP A 40 26.90 16.82 6.43
CA TRP A 40 25.75 16.97 7.34
C TRP A 40 24.64 15.94 7.10
N ILE A 41 24.66 15.19 5.97
CA ILE A 41 23.71 14.14 5.66
C ILE A 41 24.26 12.81 6.18
N PRO A 42 23.55 12.11 7.09
CA PRO A 42 23.97 10.82 7.59
C PRO A 42 24.14 9.79 6.47
N ASP A 43 25.13 8.91 6.58
CA ASP A 43 25.41 7.86 5.58
C ASP A 43 24.20 6.98 5.29
N ILE A 44 23.40 6.65 6.32
CA ILE A 44 22.18 5.87 6.15
C ILE A 44 21.16 6.60 5.25
N ALA A 45 21.04 7.92 5.34
CA ALA A 45 20.15 8.69 4.47
C ALA A 45 20.63 8.68 3.02
N LYS A 46 21.95 8.82 2.80
CA LYS A 46 22.57 8.69 1.47
C LYS A 46 22.32 7.30 0.87
N GLU A 47 22.46 6.26 1.69
CA GLU A 47 22.22 4.87 1.28
C GLU A 47 20.72 4.63 0.94
N ILE A 48 19.80 5.18 1.72
CA ILE A 48 18.36 5.11 1.42
C ILE A 48 18.05 5.78 0.07
N ILE A 49 18.57 6.97 -0.18
CA ILE A 49 18.39 7.68 -1.46
C ILE A 49 18.84 6.80 -2.64
N LEU A 50 19.95 6.08 -2.48
CA LEU A 50 20.50 5.23 -3.54
C LEU A 50 19.73 3.93 -3.74
N LEU A 51 19.24 3.31 -2.65
CA LEU A 51 18.80 1.91 -2.63
C LEU A 51 17.30 1.70 -2.35
N HIS A 52 16.49 2.76 -2.20
CA HIS A 52 15.06 2.61 -1.83
C HIS A 52 14.20 1.87 -2.86
N HIS A 53 14.70 1.61 -4.05
CA HIS A 53 14.05 0.76 -5.04
C HIS A 53 14.68 -0.63 -5.16
N GLU A 54 15.60 -0.99 -4.27
CA GLU A 54 16.06 -2.37 -4.15
C GLU A 54 15.00 -3.26 -3.50
N ARG A 55 15.08 -4.57 -3.77
CA ARG A 55 14.11 -5.56 -3.30
C ARG A 55 14.83 -6.75 -2.70
N ILE A 56 14.24 -7.39 -1.70
CA ILE A 56 14.88 -8.55 -1.05
C ILE A 56 15.11 -9.73 -2.00
N ASP A 57 14.30 -9.85 -3.08
CA ASP A 57 14.45 -10.87 -4.12
C ASP A 57 15.57 -10.57 -5.14
N GLY A 58 16.23 -9.42 -5.03
CA GLY A 58 17.30 -8.98 -5.94
C GLY A 58 16.81 -8.54 -7.31
N LYS A 59 15.50 -8.26 -7.48
CA LYS A 59 14.91 -7.75 -8.73
C LYS A 59 14.71 -6.23 -8.71
N GLY A 60 15.28 -5.56 -7.71
CA GLY A 60 15.29 -4.11 -7.59
C GLY A 60 16.34 -3.43 -8.47
N TYR A 61 16.53 -2.16 -8.25
CA TYR A 61 17.56 -1.33 -8.88
C TYR A 61 18.12 -0.31 -7.88
N PRO A 62 19.33 0.26 -8.09
CA PRO A 62 20.16 0.20 -9.30
C PRO A 62 21.09 -1.03 -9.38
N PHE A 63 21.38 -1.74 -8.27
CA PHE A 63 22.42 -2.76 -8.22
C PHE A 63 21.87 -4.20 -8.12
N SER A 64 20.57 -4.38 -8.00
CA SER A 64 19.92 -5.69 -7.80
C SER A 64 20.45 -6.43 -6.55
N HIS A 65 20.63 -5.71 -5.47
CA HIS A 65 21.08 -6.25 -4.19
C HIS A 65 20.01 -7.17 -3.59
N LYS A 66 20.43 -8.31 -3.01
CA LYS A 66 19.55 -9.20 -2.25
C LYS A 66 19.36 -8.70 -0.82
N GLY A 67 18.33 -9.20 -0.16
CA GLY A 67 17.88 -8.74 1.15
C GLY A 67 18.92 -8.80 2.27
N ASP A 68 19.89 -9.72 2.21
CA ASP A 68 21.02 -9.82 3.14
C ASP A 68 22.00 -8.64 3.07
N LYS A 69 22.04 -7.96 1.93
CA LYS A 69 22.88 -6.75 1.70
C LYS A 69 22.16 -5.44 1.97
N LEU A 70 20.86 -5.47 2.24
CA LEU A 70 20.06 -4.28 2.46
C LEU A 70 19.86 -4.04 3.95
N LYS A 71 20.17 -2.84 4.43
CA LYS A 71 19.89 -2.42 5.80
C LYS A 71 18.37 -2.34 6.02
N MET A 72 17.96 -2.46 7.29
CA MET A 72 16.55 -2.45 7.68
C MET A 72 15.85 -1.15 7.27
N GLU A 73 16.54 -0.01 7.40
CA GLU A 73 16.04 1.32 7.05
C GLU A 73 15.74 1.44 5.54
N VAL A 74 16.62 0.88 4.70
CA VAL A 74 16.42 0.82 3.25
C VAL A 74 15.20 -0.03 2.91
N LYS A 75 15.08 -1.23 3.50
CA LYS A 75 13.92 -2.11 3.31
C LYS A 75 12.61 -1.45 3.73
N LEU A 76 12.63 -0.72 4.86
CA LEU A 76 11.47 0.02 5.36
C LEU A 76 11.03 1.10 4.38
N VAL A 77 11.95 1.96 3.96
CA VAL A 77 11.62 3.04 3.02
C VAL A 77 11.17 2.49 1.67
N SER A 78 11.82 1.42 1.18
CA SER A 78 11.44 0.74 -0.06
C SER A 78 9.99 0.21 -0.02
N LEU A 79 9.58 -0.38 1.10
CA LEU A 79 8.19 -0.84 1.28
C LEU A 79 7.20 0.32 1.34
N CYS A 80 7.55 1.40 2.07
CA CYS A 80 6.66 2.58 2.19
C CYS A 80 6.50 3.28 0.85
N ASP A 81 7.56 3.43 0.07
CA ASP A 81 7.55 4.02 -1.27
C ASP A 81 6.68 3.19 -2.24
N ASP A 82 6.87 1.87 -2.25
CA ASP A 82 6.03 0.97 -3.05
C ASP A 82 4.54 1.06 -2.64
N PHE A 83 4.24 1.12 -1.33
CA PHE A 83 2.87 1.26 -0.84
C PHE A 83 2.25 2.59 -1.27
N ASP A 84 2.97 3.70 -1.12
CA ASP A 84 2.52 5.01 -1.58
C ASP A 84 2.28 5.02 -3.09
N SER A 85 3.20 4.46 -3.87
CA SER A 85 3.07 4.32 -5.33
C SER A 85 1.83 3.53 -5.74
N LEU A 86 1.47 2.48 -5.01
CA LEU A 86 0.26 1.68 -5.26
C LEU A 86 -1.02 2.49 -5.01
N ILE A 87 -1.09 3.29 -3.95
CA ILE A 87 -2.30 4.05 -3.59
C ILE A 87 -2.40 5.40 -4.30
N SER A 88 -1.26 6.02 -4.64
CA SER A 88 -1.22 7.28 -5.41
C SER A 88 -1.41 7.08 -6.91
N GLY A 89 -1.01 5.91 -7.43
CA GLY A 89 -1.01 5.60 -8.85
C GLY A 89 0.21 6.14 -9.59
N VAL A 90 1.25 6.57 -8.89
CA VAL A 90 2.51 7.01 -9.50
C VAL A 90 3.31 5.80 -9.95
N GLY A 91 3.52 5.65 -11.25
CA GLY A 91 4.27 4.54 -11.84
C GLY A 91 3.56 3.17 -11.81
N ASN A 92 2.38 3.09 -11.19
CA ASN A 92 1.54 1.90 -11.08
C ASN A 92 0.06 2.27 -11.30
N PRO A 93 -0.83 1.31 -11.65
CA PRO A 93 -2.27 1.56 -11.57
C PRO A 93 -2.64 1.88 -10.12
N LYS A 94 -3.42 2.95 -9.93
CA LYS A 94 -3.93 3.32 -8.61
C LYS A 94 -4.79 2.19 -8.04
N LEU A 95 -4.42 1.72 -6.85
CA LEU A 95 -5.17 0.74 -6.09
C LEU A 95 -5.94 1.42 -4.95
N LYS A 96 -7.04 0.82 -4.53
CA LYS A 96 -7.67 1.13 -3.25
C LYS A 96 -6.76 0.62 -2.11
N ILE A 97 -6.84 1.23 -0.94
CA ILE A 97 -5.95 0.89 0.18
C ILE A 97 -6.03 -0.60 0.53
N TYR A 98 -7.21 -1.19 0.57
CA TYR A 98 -7.37 -2.62 0.85
C TYR A 98 -6.72 -3.51 -0.24
N GLU A 99 -6.77 -3.11 -1.51
CA GLU A 99 -6.10 -3.84 -2.60
C GLU A 99 -4.57 -3.75 -2.48
N ALA A 100 -4.04 -2.57 -2.09
CA ALA A 100 -2.61 -2.39 -1.84
C ALA A 100 -2.14 -3.23 -0.65
N ILE A 101 -2.91 -3.30 0.43
CA ILE A 101 -2.66 -4.16 1.60
C ILE A 101 -2.60 -5.64 1.20
N GLU A 102 -3.57 -6.12 0.41
CA GLU A 102 -3.56 -7.51 -0.08
C GLU A 102 -2.34 -7.78 -0.99
N TYR A 103 -1.95 -6.80 -1.82
CA TYR A 103 -0.72 -6.91 -2.61
C TYR A 103 0.53 -7.03 -1.73
N ILE A 104 0.65 -6.22 -0.66
CA ILE A 104 1.78 -6.31 0.28
C ILE A 104 1.79 -7.67 0.98
N LYS A 105 0.65 -8.15 1.50
CA LYS A 105 0.52 -9.47 2.12
C LYS A 105 0.98 -10.59 1.19
N ALA A 106 0.53 -10.58 -0.06
CA ALA A 106 0.89 -11.60 -1.05
C ALA A 106 2.38 -11.60 -1.44
N ASN A 107 3.10 -10.50 -1.18
CA ASN A 107 4.52 -10.34 -1.50
C ASN A 107 5.43 -10.35 -0.24
N GLN A 108 4.86 -10.57 0.94
CA GLN A 108 5.59 -10.69 2.20
C GLN A 108 6.55 -11.88 2.16
N GLY A 109 7.81 -11.68 2.53
CA GLY A 109 8.86 -12.69 2.45
C GLY A 109 9.38 -12.99 1.03
N LEU A 110 8.74 -12.42 -0.01
CA LEU A 110 9.16 -12.56 -1.41
C LEU A 110 9.81 -11.26 -1.92
N LYS A 111 9.04 -10.20 -1.98
CA LYS A 111 9.48 -8.87 -2.43
C LYS A 111 9.89 -7.99 -1.26
N TYR A 112 9.17 -8.11 -0.14
CA TYR A 112 9.33 -7.33 1.06
C TYR A 112 9.80 -8.17 2.25
N ASP A 113 10.61 -7.58 3.12
CA ASP A 113 10.99 -8.21 4.38
C ASP A 113 9.74 -8.53 5.21
N ALA A 114 9.64 -9.78 5.69
CA ALA A 114 8.42 -10.27 6.32
C ALA A 114 8.06 -9.47 7.60
N THR A 115 9.07 -9.19 8.43
CA THR A 115 8.87 -8.47 9.70
C THR A 115 8.46 -7.02 9.47
N ILE A 116 9.08 -6.36 8.47
CA ILE A 116 8.77 -4.96 8.14
C ILE A 116 7.37 -4.87 7.52
N ALA A 117 7.02 -5.80 6.62
CA ALA A 117 5.70 -5.84 6.02
C ALA A 117 4.60 -6.08 7.07
N GLU A 118 4.81 -7.00 8.02
CA GLU A 118 3.90 -7.24 9.12
C GLU A 118 3.65 -5.97 9.95
N LYS A 119 4.71 -5.21 10.28
CA LYS A 119 4.58 -3.95 11.03
C LYS A 119 3.84 -2.87 10.25
N LEU A 120 4.04 -2.77 8.95
CA LEU A 120 3.26 -1.87 8.11
C LEU A 120 1.77 -2.25 8.16
N LEU A 121 1.45 -3.53 7.97
CA LEU A 121 0.09 -4.05 7.94
C LEU A 121 -0.65 -3.89 9.28
N GLU A 122 0.06 -3.95 10.41
CA GLU A 122 -0.50 -3.65 11.74
C GLU A 122 -0.82 -2.16 11.93
N THR A 123 -0.13 -1.29 11.22
CA THR A 123 -0.19 0.18 11.41
C THR A 123 -1.17 0.85 10.46
N VAL A 124 -1.27 0.34 9.23
CA VAL A 124 -2.12 0.94 8.19
C VAL A 124 -3.57 0.51 8.38
N ALA A 125 -4.47 1.49 8.47
CA ALA A 125 -5.91 1.23 8.49
C ALA A 125 -6.36 0.79 7.09
N VAL A 126 -6.95 -0.41 6.99
CA VAL A 126 -7.51 -0.94 5.73
C VAL A 126 -8.62 -0.01 5.22
N TYR A 127 -9.46 0.46 6.15
CA TYR A 127 -10.56 1.38 5.90
C TYR A 127 -10.41 2.61 6.79
N PRO A 128 -9.74 3.68 6.37
CA PRO A 128 -9.52 4.88 7.19
C PRO A 128 -10.81 5.51 7.70
N VAL A 129 -10.73 6.20 8.85
CA VAL A 129 -11.86 7.00 9.37
C VAL A 129 -12.25 8.06 8.34
N GLY A 130 -13.57 8.20 8.12
CA GLY A 130 -14.14 9.14 7.15
C GLY A 130 -14.35 8.55 5.77
N ILE A 131 -13.84 7.32 5.48
CA ILE A 131 -14.10 6.69 4.19
C ILE A 131 -15.53 6.11 4.15
N LYS A 132 -16.18 6.27 3.02
CA LYS A 132 -17.50 5.69 2.78
C LYS A 132 -17.34 4.26 2.27
N VAL A 133 -18.15 3.35 2.80
CA VAL A 133 -18.02 1.91 2.56
C VAL A 133 -19.36 1.30 2.17
N ILE A 134 -19.30 0.20 1.41
CA ILE A 134 -20.45 -0.65 1.07
C ILE A 134 -20.23 -1.99 1.75
N THR A 135 -21.26 -2.44 2.47
CA THR A 135 -21.22 -3.71 3.19
C THR A 135 -21.65 -4.89 2.30
N SER A 136 -21.38 -6.12 2.76
CA SER A 136 -21.83 -7.35 2.09
C SER A 136 -23.36 -7.50 2.01
N GLU A 137 -24.10 -6.76 2.83
CA GLU A 137 -25.56 -6.68 2.81
C GLU A 137 -26.09 -5.58 1.87
N GLY A 138 -25.19 -4.87 1.16
CA GLY A 138 -25.55 -3.79 0.23
C GLY A 138 -25.84 -2.45 0.90
N GLU A 139 -25.64 -2.35 2.22
CA GLU A 139 -25.82 -1.11 2.97
C GLU A 139 -24.63 -0.19 2.79
N THR A 140 -24.85 1.11 2.91
CA THR A 140 -23.80 2.12 2.85
C THR A 140 -23.58 2.75 4.21
N GLY A 141 -22.32 2.93 4.60
CA GLY A 141 -21.93 3.59 5.83
C GLY A 141 -20.64 4.39 5.69
N ILE A 142 -20.24 5.03 6.78
CA ILE A 142 -18.96 5.74 6.89
C ILE A 142 -18.20 5.20 8.08
N VAL A 143 -16.89 4.98 7.91
CA VAL A 143 -16.03 4.52 9.00
C VAL A 143 -15.86 5.65 10.02
N VAL A 144 -16.22 5.40 11.28
CA VAL A 144 -16.13 6.39 12.37
C VAL A 144 -15.04 6.09 13.37
N ARG A 145 -14.64 4.82 13.51
CA ARG A 145 -13.61 4.40 14.47
C ARG A 145 -12.90 3.13 14.01
N GLN A 146 -11.61 3.04 14.31
CA GLN A 146 -10.80 1.83 14.10
C GLN A 146 -10.82 0.93 15.33
N ASN A 147 -10.85 -0.38 15.12
CA ASN A 147 -10.60 -1.37 16.15
C ASN A 147 -9.10 -1.67 16.24
N LYS A 148 -8.50 -1.53 17.43
CA LYS A 148 -7.09 -1.85 17.65
C LYS A 148 -6.81 -3.31 17.31
N LYS A 149 -5.74 -3.58 16.56
CA LYS A 149 -5.32 -4.90 16.07
C LYS A 149 -6.16 -5.53 14.95
N PHE A 150 -7.35 -4.97 14.64
CA PHE A 150 -8.24 -5.47 13.59
C PHE A 150 -8.58 -4.33 12.65
N THR A 151 -7.57 -3.89 11.89
CA THR A 151 -7.66 -2.73 11.00
C THR A 151 -8.60 -2.94 9.80
N ASP A 152 -9.02 -4.19 9.56
CA ASP A 152 -10.00 -4.61 8.56
C ASP A 152 -11.44 -4.71 9.11
N ARG A 153 -11.63 -4.49 10.43
CA ARG A 153 -12.92 -4.57 11.14
C ARG A 153 -13.25 -3.26 11.88
N PRO A 154 -13.49 -2.14 11.18
CA PRO A 154 -13.81 -0.87 11.81
C PRO A 154 -15.21 -0.82 12.36
N VAL A 155 -15.52 0.27 13.08
CA VAL A 155 -16.89 0.66 13.42
C VAL A 155 -17.42 1.58 12.31
N ILE A 156 -18.61 1.25 11.82
CA ILE A 156 -19.25 1.94 10.69
C ILE A 156 -20.54 2.60 11.20
N LYS A 157 -20.69 3.91 10.97
CA LYS A 157 -21.98 4.60 11.08
C LYS A 157 -22.76 4.36 9.81
N MET A 158 -23.94 3.77 9.94
CA MET A 158 -24.80 3.44 8.80
C MET A 158 -25.47 4.70 8.24
N LEU A 159 -25.54 4.79 6.92
CA LEU A 159 -26.15 5.92 6.22
C LEU A 159 -27.37 5.52 5.40
N LYS A 160 -27.26 4.38 4.68
CA LYS A 160 -28.34 3.88 3.81
C LYS A 160 -28.51 2.39 3.93
N HIS A 161 -29.76 1.95 3.88
CA HIS A 161 -30.13 0.55 3.70
C HIS A 161 -29.79 0.07 2.28
N SER A 162 -29.88 -1.24 2.06
CA SER A 162 -29.64 -1.86 0.75
C SER A 162 -30.63 -1.42 -0.35
N ASP A 163 -31.81 -0.96 0.03
CA ASP A 163 -32.83 -0.39 -0.89
C ASP A 163 -32.59 1.10 -1.21
N GLY A 164 -31.56 1.72 -0.60
CA GLY A 164 -31.21 3.13 -0.76
C GLY A 164 -31.92 4.09 0.17
N SER A 165 -32.87 3.64 1.01
CA SER A 165 -33.49 4.46 2.04
C SER A 165 -32.45 4.89 3.10
N LEU A 166 -32.67 6.05 3.71
CA LEU A 166 -31.78 6.54 4.76
C LEU A 166 -32.12 5.88 6.11
N TYR A 167 -31.09 5.67 6.93
CA TYR A 167 -31.31 5.36 8.34
C TYR A 167 -31.91 6.59 9.04
N GLU A 168 -33.02 6.43 9.75
CA GLU A 168 -33.70 7.50 10.50
C GLU A 168 -32.94 7.82 11.79
N ASP A 169 -32.39 6.77 12.43
CA ASP A 169 -31.60 6.88 13.66
C ASP A 169 -30.10 6.75 13.38
N GLU A 170 -29.28 7.25 14.32
CA GLU A 170 -27.85 7.01 14.29
C GLU A 170 -27.54 5.56 14.69
N VAL A 171 -27.24 4.73 13.71
CA VAL A 171 -26.89 3.32 13.90
C VAL A 171 -25.40 3.13 13.64
N GLU A 172 -24.66 2.63 14.62
CA GLU A 172 -23.30 2.16 14.46
C GLU A 172 -23.26 0.63 14.47
N LYS A 173 -22.50 0.05 13.53
CA LYS A 173 -22.20 -1.39 13.49
C LYS A 173 -20.70 -1.57 13.73
N ASP A 174 -20.34 -2.21 14.85
CA ASP A 174 -18.96 -2.64 15.10
C ASP A 174 -18.72 -3.98 14.40
N LEU A 175 -17.83 -4.01 13.40
CA LEU A 175 -17.57 -5.24 12.66
C LEU A 175 -16.87 -6.32 13.51
N MET A 176 -16.41 -6.01 14.71
CA MET A 176 -15.97 -7.02 15.68
C MET A 176 -17.14 -7.77 16.32
N GLU A 177 -18.33 -7.17 16.38
CA GLU A 177 -19.55 -7.79 16.90
C GLU A 177 -20.36 -8.43 15.77
N TYR A 178 -20.41 -7.80 14.59
CA TYR A 178 -21.09 -8.28 13.38
C TYR A 178 -20.17 -9.14 12.51
N LEU A 179 -19.83 -10.35 12.97
CA LEU A 179 -18.78 -11.19 12.37
C LEU A 179 -19.08 -11.62 10.92
N THR A 180 -20.32 -11.67 10.50
CA THR A 180 -20.75 -12.04 9.14
C THR A 180 -20.84 -10.84 8.20
N LEU A 181 -20.76 -9.61 8.72
CA LEU A 181 -20.79 -8.40 7.92
C LEU A 181 -19.37 -8.03 7.49
N PHE A 182 -19.19 -7.75 6.19
CA PHE A 182 -17.91 -7.39 5.59
C PHE A 182 -18.04 -6.11 4.78
N ILE A 183 -16.95 -5.37 4.63
CA ILE A 183 -16.84 -4.30 3.64
C ILE A 183 -16.45 -4.94 2.31
N VAL A 184 -17.23 -4.68 1.28
CA VAL A 184 -17.01 -5.22 -0.07
C VAL A 184 -16.47 -4.17 -1.04
N ASP A 185 -16.69 -2.88 -0.76
CA ASP A 185 -16.17 -1.78 -1.57
C ASP A 185 -16.07 -0.48 -0.77
N THR A 186 -15.34 0.50 -1.34
CA THR A 186 -15.16 1.86 -0.81
C THR A 186 -15.42 2.88 -1.91
N GLU A 187 -16.07 3.99 -1.56
CA GLU A 187 -16.26 5.15 -2.45
C GLU A 187 -15.25 6.27 -2.17
#